data_f530cc0e8b18b97f2fbf4ecebe8e6ff8
#
_entry.id   f530cc0e8b18b97f2fbf4ecebe8e6ff8
#
_cell.length_a   1.000
_cell.length_b   1.000
_cell.length_c   1.000
_cell.angle_alpha   90.00
_cell.angle_beta   90.00
_cell.angle_gamma   90.00
#
_symmetry.space_group_name_H-M   'P 1'
#
loop_
_entity.id
_entity.type
_entity.pdbx_description
1 polymer ?
#
loop_
_entity_poly.entity_id
_entity_poly.type
_entity_poly.pdbx_seq_one_letter_code
_entity_poly.pdbx_strand_id
1 'polypeptide(L)'
;CDLTFLPLHENAEYYEGCAEVLNEEWKRSLSARLHSLQKSCDTFPVSLILVEVNGSNKEVVGHSRVSIVHGREKSCLVESVVVKKNKRGMGYGRKVMTETEEFVKRKGYEWMYLTTHDKQDFYKHLGYEFCNPVISLGFNAHLLPDHILLDFFTI
;
A
#
# COMPACT_ATOMS: atom_id res chain seq x y z
N CYS A 1 -7.05 -15.47 -15.76
CA CYS A 1 -5.81 -15.24 -15.02
C CYS A 1 -6.11 -15.17 -13.53
N ASP A 2 -5.15 -15.56 -12.73
CA ASP A 2 -5.30 -15.56 -11.28
C ASP A 2 -4.57 -14.38 -10.67
N LEU A 3 -5.09 -13.90 -9.53
CA LEU A 3 -4.45 -12.85 -8.76
C LEU A 3 -4.06 -13.42 -7.40
N THR A 4 -2.84 -13.10 -6.97
CA THR A 4 -2.31 -13.51 -5.66
C THR A 4 -1.81 -12.27 -4.93
N PHE A 5 -2.06 -12.16 -3.64
CA PHE A 5 -1.62 -11.03 -2.82
C PHE A 5 -0.63 -11.52 -1.77
N LEU A 6 0.58 -10.98 -1.77
CA LEU A 6 1.72 -11.53 -1.03
C LEU A 6 2.54 -10.45 -0.34
N PRO A 7 3.14 -10.75 0.83
CA PRO A 7 4.20 -9.89 1.37
C PRO A 7 5.44 -9.97 0.48
N LEU A 8 5.99 -8.82 0.14
CA LEU A 8 7.14 -8.76 -0.76
C LEU A 8 8.37 -9.46 -0.18
N HIS A 9 8.64 -9.27 1.11
CA HIS A 9 9.86 -9.80 1.73
C HIS A 9 9.89 -11.33 1.83
N GLU A 10 8.76 -11.99 1.63
CA GLU A 10 8.71 -13.46 1.58
C GLU A 10 8.82 -13.98 0.15
N ASN A 11 8.94 -13.11 -0.84
CA ASN A 11 8.91 -13.47 -2.25
C ASN A 11 9.93 -12.62 -3.02
N ALA A 12 11.21 -12.91 -2.82
CA ALA A 12 12.33 -12.09 -3.30
C ALA A 12 12.36 -11.89 -4.82
N GLU A 13 11.77 -12.82 -5.57
CA GLU A 13 11.75 -12.73 -7.03
C GLU A 13 10.97 -11.53 -7.56
N TYR A 14 10.15 -10.88 -6.73
CA TYR A 14 9.31 -9.78 -7.17
C TYR A 14 9.84 -8.38 -6.85
N TYR A 15 11.04 -8.26 -6.25
CA TYR A 15 11.57 -6.94 -5.87
C TYR A 15 11.73 -6.01 -7.07
N GLU A 16 12.31 -6.49 -8.16
CA GLU A 16 12.49 -5.65 -9.34
C GLU A 16 11.17 -5.25 -10.00
N GLY A 17 10.24 -6.22 -10.14
CA GLY A 17 8.92 -5.93 -10.70
C GLY A 17 8.15 -4.93 -9.85
N CYS A 18 8.25 -5.04 -8.54
CA CYS A 18 7.62 -4.10 -7.61
C CYS A 18 8.23 -2.71 -7.76
N ALA A 19 9.57 -2.62 -7.86
CA ALA A 19 10.25 -1.35 -8.06
C ALA A 19 9.82 -0.68 -9.36
N GLU A 20 9.64 -1.44 -10.42
CA GLU A 20 9.18 -0.91 -11.70
C GLU A 20 7.77 -0.31 -11.60
N VAL A 21 6.86 -1.00 -10.93
CA VAL A 21 5.48 -0.50 -10.76
C VAL A 21 5.47 0.80 -9.95
N LEU A 22 6.24 0.86 -8.87
CA LEU A 22 6.34 2.08 -8.05
C LEU A 22 6.96 3.22 -8.84
N ASN A 23 7.98 2.94 -9.66
CA ASN A 23 8.66 3.95 -10.44
C ASN A 23 7.83 4.51 -11.58
N GLU A 24 6.78 3.83 -12.01
CA GLU A 24 5.85 4.38 -12.98
C GLU A 24 5.13 5.61 -12.42
N GLU A 25 4.84 5.60 -11.10
CA GLU A 25 4.09 6.68 -10.47
C GLU A 25 5.00 7.67 -9.75
N TRP A 26 6.02 7.17 -9.05
CA TRP A 26 6.94 7.99 -8.25
C TRP A 26 8.37 7.60 -8.57
N LYS A 27 8.94 8.22 -9.59
CA LYS A 27 10.24 7.83 -10.12
C LYS A 27 11.38 8.07 -9.14
N ARG A 28 12.19 7.05 -8.92
CA ARG A 28 13.43 7.10 -8.13
C ARG A 28 14.46 6.21 -8.83
N SER A 29 15.74 6.30 -8.43
CA SER A 29 16.74 5.38 -8.95
C SER A 29 16.37 3.94 -8.52
N LEU A 30 16.75 2.97 -9.33
CA LEU A 30 16.44 1.57 -9.00
C LEU A 30 17.06 1.17 -7.67
N SER A 31 18.31 1.57 -7.41
CA SER A 31 18.97 1.21 -6.16
C SER A 31 18.29 1.82 -4.94
N ALA A 32 17.84 3.08 -5.02
CA ALA A 32 17.10 3.71 -3.92
C ALA A 32 15.78 3.02 -3.68
N ARG A 33 15.09 2.65 -4.76
CA ARG A 33 13.80 1.97 -4.66
C ARG A 33 13.96 0.59 -4.02
N LEU A 34 14.93 -0.19 -4.48
CA LEU A 34 15.20 -1.51 -3.92
C LEU A 34 15.61 -1.42 -2.45
N HIS A 35 16.43 -0.43 -2.09
CA HIS A 35 16.81 -0.22 -0.70
C HIS A 35 15.59 0.04 0.19
N SER A 36 14.67 0.86 -0.28
CA SER A 36 13.42 1.13 0.43
C SER A 36 12.57 -0.14 0.58
N LEU A 37 12.44 -0.92 -0.48
CA LEU A 37 11.63 -2.14 -0.46
C LEU A 37 12.21 -3.22 0.46
N GLN A 38 13.53 -3.25 0.63
CA GLN A 38 14.20 -4.20 1.52
C GLN A 38 13.85 -3.99 2.99
N LYS A 39 13.24 -2.86 3.33
CA LYS A 39 12.77 -2.60 4.69
C LYS A 39 11.50 -3.38 5.04
N SER A 40 10.85 -4.00 4.06
CA SER A 40 9.65 -4.79 4.31
C SER A 40 9.95 -5.95 5.26
N CYS A 41 9.12 -6.10 6.29
CA CYS A 41 9.29 -7.17 7.29
C CYS A 41 7.97 -7.45 7.98
N ASP A 42 7.93 -8.55 8.75
CA ASP A 42 6.69 -8.96 9.43
C ASP A 42 6.25 -8.01 10.53
N THR A 43 7.17 -7.25 11.11
CA THR A 43 6.87 -6.31 12.19
C THR A 43 6.64 -4.89 11.68
N PHE A 44 6.50 -4.74 10.37
CA PHE A 44 6.24 -3.48 9.67
C PHE A 44 7.46 -2.54 9.69
N PRO A 45 7.62 -1.73 8.68
CA PRO A 45 6.70 -1.62 7.54
C PRO A 45 6.69 -2.89 6.71
N VAL A 46 5.58 -3.14 6.03
CA VAL A 46 5.46 -4.28 5.13
C VAL A 46 5.00 -3.78 3.77
N SER A 47 5.67 -4.24 2.71
CA SER A 47 5.20 -4.03 1.33
C SER A 47 4.40 -5.24 0.90
N LEU A 48 3.20 -5.00 0.40
CA LEU A 48 2.29 -6.04 -0.07
C LEU A 48 2.12 -5.86 -1.58
N ILE A 49 2.15 -6.96 -2.31
CA ILE A 49 2.07 -6.90 -3.77
C ILE A 49 0.91 -7.74 -4.29
N LEU A 50 0.30 -7.25 -5.36
CA LEU A 50 -0.69 -8.00 -6.13
C LEU A 50 0.04 -8.55 -7.35
N VAL A 51 0.00 -9.86 -7.52
CA VAL A 51 0.68 -10.56 -8.61
C VAL A 51 -0.37 -11.20 -9.51
N GLU A 52 -0.26 -10.91 -10.81
CA GLU A 52 -1.12 -11.53 -11.82
C GLU A 52 -0.39 -12.74 -12.39
N VAL A 53 -1.06 -13.88 -12.38
CA VAL A 53 -0.48 -15.16 -12.85
C VAL A 53 -1.23 -15.63 -14.08
N ASN A 54 -0.52 -15.73 -15.20
CA ASN A 54 -1.05 -16.27 -16.45
C ASN A 54 -0.17 -17.42 -16.88
N GLY A 55 -0.56 -18.65 -16.54
CA GLY A 55 0.28 -19.83 -16.82
C GLY A 55 1.58 -19.72 -16.05
N SER A 56 2.71 -19.72 -16.75
CA SER A 56 4.02 -19.57 -16.14
C SER A 56 4.44 -18.08 -16.02
N ASN A 57 3.66 -17.16 -16.59
CA ASN A 57 3.99 -15.74 -16.55
C ASN A 57 3.41 -15.10 -15.27
N LYS A 58 4.28 -14.49 -14.48
CA LYS A 58 3.91 -13.85 -13.22
C LYS A 58 4.42 -12.42 -13.23
N GLU A 59 3.54 -11.45 -12.95
CA GLU A 59 3.99 -10.07 -12.90
C GLU A 59 3.34 -9.32 -11.75
N VAL A 60 4.10 -8.40 -11.15
CA VAL A 60 3.57 -7.50 -10.12
C VAL A 60 2.71 -6.45 -10.81
N VAL A 61 1.46 -6.33 -10.39
CA VAL A 61 0.51 -5.38 -10.98
C VAL A 61 -0.01 -4.37 -9.96
N GLY A 62 0.27 -4.54 -8.68
CA GLY A 62 -0.18 -3.60 -7.65
C GLY A 62 0.69 -3.67 -6.40
N HIS A 63 0.60 -2.64 -5.58
CA HIS A 63 1.40 -2.51 -4.37
C HIS A 63 0.67 -1.67 -3.33
N SER A 64 0.86 -2.03 -2.05
CA SER A 64 0.54 -1.16 -0.92
C SER A 64 1.63 -1.34 0.12
N ARG A 65 1.85 -0.32 0.96
CA ARG A 65 2.80 -0.40 2.06
C ARG A 65 2.08 -0.04 3.34
N VAL A 66 2.30 -0.83 4.37
CA VAL A 66 1.66 -0.62 5.67
C VAL A 66 2.73 -0.31 6.72
N SER A 67 2.53 0.77 7.45
CA SER A 67 3.42 1.21 8.53
C SER A 67 2.65 1.32 9.83
N ILE A 68 3.38 1.29 10.95
CA ILE A 68 2.81 1.46 12.28
C ILE A 68 2.46 2.94 12.49
N VAL A 69 1.31 3.22 13.09
CA VAL A 69 0.96 4.57 13.53
C VAL A 69 1.48 4.78 14.94
N HIS A 70 2.38 5.76 15.07
CA HIS A 70 3.01 6.05 16.35
C HIS A 70 1.98 6.61 17.34
N GLY A 71 1.95 6.04 18.55
CA GLY A 71 1.07 6.53 19.62
C GLY A 71 -0.38 6.09 19.56
N ARG A 72 -0.75 5.24 18.58
CA ARG A 72 -2.11 4.70 18.47
C ARG A 72 -2.07 3.19 18.37
N GLU A 73 -2.62 2.52 19.37
CA GLU A 73 -2.67 1.07 19.37
C GLU A 73 -3.59 0.54 18.26
N LYS A 74 -3.24 -0.61 17.72
CA LYS A 74 -4.04 -1.31 16.70
C LYS A 74 -4.34 -0.45 15.47
N SER A 75 -3.46 0.51 15.19
CA SER A 75 -3.61 1.43 14.06
C SER A 75 -2.42 1.33 13.13
N CYS A 76 -2.70 1.38 11.83
CA CYS A 76 -1.66 1.36 10.79
C CYS A 76 -1.94 2.41 9.73
N LEU A 77 -0.90 2.75 8.97
CA LEU A 77 -0.99 3.71 7.88
C LEU A 77 -0.64 3.00 6.58
N VAL A 78 -1.50 3.15 5.58
CA VAL A 78 -1.27 2.61 4.25
C VAL A 78 -0.77 3.74 3.35
N GLU A 79 0.31 3.46 2.62
CA GLU A 79 0.91 4.43 1.72
C GLU A 79 1.41 3.74 0.46
N SER A 80 1.76 4.52 -0.54
CA SER A 80 2.31 4.02 -1.81
C SER A 80 1.40 2.97 -2.47
N VAL A 81 0.10 3.24 -2.47
CA VAL A 81 -0.88 2.39 -3.15
C VAL A 81 -0.83 2.72 -4.64
N VAL A 82 -0.58 1.72 -5.46
CA VAL A 82 -0.45 1.92 -6.91
C VAL A 82 -0.82 0.66 -7.66
N VAL A 83 -1.36 0.84 -8.87
CA VAL A 83 -1.62 -0.24 -9.82
C VAL A 83 -0.83 0.07 -11.09
N LYS A 84 -0.23 -0.96 -11.67
CA LYS A 84 0.52 -0.84 -12.91
C LYS A 84 -0.31 -0.13 -13.96
N LYS A 85 0.28 0.84 -14.69
CA LYS A 85 -0.47 1.72 -15.59
C LYS A 85 -1.33 0.98 -16.59
N ASN A 86 -0.78 -0.06 -17.23
CA ASN A 86 -1.53 -0.81 -18.24
C ASN A 86 -2.54 -1.80 -17.66
N LYS A 87 -2.70 -1.82 -16.34
CA LYS A 87 -3.66 -2.68 -15.64
C LYS A 87 -4.74 -1.88 -14.90
N ARG A 88 -4.78 -0.57 -15.10
CA ARG A 88 -5.77 0.29 -14.45
C ARG A 88 -7.13 0.16 -15.12
N GLY A 89 -8.19 0.45 -14.36
CA GLY A 89 -9.56 0.35 -14.87
C GLY A 89 -10.12 -1.06 -14.83
N MET A 90 -9.44 -2.01 -14.19
CA MET A 90 -9.84 -3.41 -14.11
C MET A 90 -10.24 -3.85 -12.70
N GLY A 91 -10.33 -2.90 -11.77
CA GLY A 91 -10.70 -3.20 -10.39
C GLY A 91 -9.52 -3.63 -9.51
N TYR A 92 -8.29 -3.55 -10.01
CA TYR A 92 -7.12 -3.98 -9.24
C TYR A 92 -6.82 -3.07 -8.06
N GLY A 93 -7.12 -1.77 -8.14
CA GLY A 93 -6.96 -0.87 -7.00
C GLY A 93 -7.85 -1.26 -5.84
N ARG A 94 -9.11 -1.58 -6.13
CA ARG A 94 -10.05 -2.10 -5.12
C ARG A 94 -9.53 -3.40 -4.53
N LYS A 95 -8.99 -4.29 -5.38
CA LYS A 95 -8.44 -5.57 -4.93
C LYS A 95 -7.26 -5.37 -3.98
N VAL A 96 -6.34 -4.46 -4.32
CA VAL A 96 -5.20 -4.13 -3.46
C VAL A 96 -5.69 -3.67 -2.09
N MET A 97 -6.66 -2.74 -2.07
CA MET A 97 -7.16 -2.20 -0.80
C MET A 97 -7.90 -3.27 0.02
N THR A 98 -8.76 -4.06 -0.61
CA THR A 98 -9.50 -5.11 0.08
C THR A 98 -8.55 -6.14 0.69
N GLU A 99 -7.54 -6.56 -0.07
CA GLU A 99 -6.56 -7.53 0.43
C GLU A 99 -5.66 -6.93 1.51
N THR A 100 -5.33 -5.64 1.41
CA THR A 100 -4.56 -4.95 2.44
C THR A 100 -5.36 -4.90 3.75
N GLU A 101 -6.65 -4.58 3.65
CA GLU A 101 -7.55 -4.56 4.82
C GLU A 101 -7.62 -5.94 5.49
N GLU A 102 -7.76 -6.98 4.70
CA GLU A 102 -7.79 -8.35 5.24
C GLU A 102 -6.47 -8.72 5.89
N PHE A 103 -5.36 -8.32 5.29
CA PHE A 103 -4.03 -8.59 5.83
C PHE A 103 -3.85 -7.96 7.21
N VAL A 104 -4.15 -6.66 7.34
CA VAL A 104 -3.95 -5.96 8.62
C VAL A 104 -4.95 -6.45 9.68
N LYS A 105 -6.14 -6.82 9.26
CA LYS A 105 -7.15 -7.39 10.15
C LYS A 105 -6.65 -8.71 10.77
N ARG A 106 -6.07 -9.57 9.94
CA ARG A 106 -5.48 -10.83 10.44
C ARG A 106 -4.33 -10.61 11.40
N LYS A 107 -3.63 -9.47 11.29
CA LYS A 107 -2.54 -9.09 12.20
C LYS A 107 -3.05 -8.44 13.49
N GLY A 108 -4.37 -8.24 13.64
CA GLY A 108 -4.96 -7.68 14.85
C GLY A 108 -5.16 -6.17 14.81
N TYR A 109 -4.99 -5.53 13.66
CA TYR A 109 -5.21 -4.09 13.55
C TYR A 109 -6.70 -3.80 13.39
N GLU A 110 -7.14 -2.68 13.96
CA GLU A 110 -8.54 -2.26 13.95
C GLU A 110 -8.78 -0.99 13.15
N TRP A 111 -7.72 -0.17 12.96
CA TRP A 111 -7.82 1.11 12.28
C TRP A 111 -6.77 1.19 11.18
N MET A 112 -7.18 1.67 10.03
CA MET A 112 -6.27 1.84 8.90
C MET A 112 -6.44 3.25 8.33
N TYR A 113 -5.34 3.99 8.31
CA TYR A 113 -5.29 5.37 7.81
C TYR A 113 -4.55 5.43 6.50
N LEU A 114 -4.83 6.43 5.69
CA LEU A 114 -4.10 6.65 4.45
C LEU A 114 -4.05 8.13 4.10
N THR A 115 -3.14 8.48 3.19
CA THR A 115 -3.04 9.82 2.62
C THR A 115 -3.15 9.73 1.11
N THR A 116 -3.75 10.74 0.48
CA THR A 116 -3.83 10.80 -0.97
C THR A 116 -3.91 12.24 -1.44
N HIS A 117 -3.34 12.52 -2.62
CA HIS A 117 -3.41 13.83 -3.24
C HIS A 117 -4.60 13.98 -4.18
N ASP A 118 -4.92 12.92 -4.92
CA ASP A 118 -5.84 13.03 -6.05
C ASP A 118 -6.81 11.86 -6.16
N LYS A 119 -6.85 10.97 -5.19
CA LYS A 119 -7.69 9.77 -5.23
C LYS A 119 -8.78 9.77 -4.15
N GLN A 120 -9.17 10.95 -3.65
CA GLN A 120 -10.17 11.05 -2.59
C GLN A 120 -11.46 10.34 -2.94
N ASP A 121 -11.96 10.53 -4.16
CA ASP A 121 -13.22 9.91 -4.57
C ASP A 121 -13.13 8.39 -4.60
N PHE A 122 -12.00 7.86 -5.05
CA PHE A 122 -11.77 6.42 -5.06
C PHE A 122 -11.87 5.85 -3.65
N TYR A 123 -11.20 6.47 -2.68
CA TYR A 123 -11.20 5.98 -1.31
C TYR A 123 -12.56 6.19 -0.63
N LYS A 124 -13.25 7.29 -0.93
CA LYS A 124 -14.62 7.48 -0.42
C LYS A 124 -15.56 6.40 -0.90
N HIS A 125 -15.44 5.99 -2.16
CA HIS A 125 -16.24 4.90 -2.70
C HIS A 125 -15.97 3.58 -1.98
N LEU A 126 -14.77 3.40 -1.43
CA LEU A 126 -14.42 2.21 -0.66
C LEU A 126 -14.83 2.31 0.82
N GLY A 127 -15.42 3.44 1.24
CA GLY A 127 -15.89 3.62 2.60
C GLY A 127 -14.97 4.39 3.53
N TYR A 128 -13.92 5.02 2.99
CA TYR A 128 -12.99 5.80 3.79
C TYR A 128 -13.52 7.21 4.04
N GLU A 129 -13.20 7.77 5.20
CA GLU A 129 -13.64 9.10 5.62
C GLU A 129 -12.45 9.98 5.97
N PHE A 130 -12.59 11.30 5.81
CA PHE A 130 -11.55 12.24 6.20
C PHE A 130 -11.35 12.22 7.71
N CYS A 131 -10.11 12.39 8.14
CA CYS A 131 -9.78 12.43 9.55
C CYS A 131 -8.61 13.39 9.82
N ASN A 132 -8.29 13.58 11.09
CA ASN A 132 -7.12 14.35 11.51
C ASN A 132 -5.83 13.59 11.16
N PRO A 133 -4.73 14.30 10.93
CA PRO A 133 -3.44 13.68 10.65
C PRO A 133 -3.01 12.71 11.75
N VAL A 134 -2.39 11.60 11.34
CA VAL A 134 -1.78 10.64 12.24
C VAL A 134 -0.29 10.55 11.92
N ILE A 135 0.51 10.06 12.87
CA ILE A 135 1.96 9.94 12.71
C ILE A 135 2.34 8.47 12.70
N SER A 136 3.04 8.05 11.64
CA SER A 136 3.66 6.73 11.61
C SER A 136 5.15 6.88 11.85
N LEU A 137 5.85 5.77 12.05
CA LEU A 137 7.29 5.77 12.22
C LEU A 137 7.94 6.35 10.96
N GLY A 138 8.76 7.39 11.13
CA GLY A 138 9.42 8.05 10.01
C GLY A 138 8.55 9.01 9.22
N PHE A 139 7.33 9.27 9.67
CA PHE A 139 6.37 10.11 8.99
C PHE A 139 6.09 11.35 9.82
N ASN A 140 6.00 12.50 9.20
CA ASN A 140 5.80 13.77 9.89
C ASN A 140 4.51 14.44 9.44
N ALA A 141 3.45 14.27 10.22
CA ALA A 141 2.10 14.70 9.84
C ALA A 141 1.97 16.20 9.66
N HIS A 142 2.74 17.02 10.37
CA HIS A 142 2.63 18.47 10.26
C HIS A 142 3.19 19.02 8.95
N LEU A 143 3.89 18.20 8.17
CA LEU A 143 4.39 18.59 6.86
C LEU A 143 3.39 18.31 5.75
N LEU A 144 2.24 17.71 6.07
CA LEU A 144 1.24 17.35 5.08
C LEU A 144 0.15 18.38 4.97
N PRO A 145 -0.30 18.70 3.75
CA PRO A 145 -1.50 19.53 3.58
C PRO A 145 -2.72 18.78 4.13
N ASP A 146 -3.58 19.47 4.85
CA ASP A 146 -4.75 18.86 5.48
C ASP A 146 -5.67 18.17 4.49
N HIS A 147 -5.78 18.70 3.27
CA HIS A 147 -6.73 18.20 2.29
C HIS A 147 -6.38 16.83 1.71
N ILE A 148 -5.19 16.31 1.99
CA ILE A 148 -4.81 15.01 1.45
C ILE A 148 -4.97 13.87 2.45
N LEU A 149 -5.44 14.14 3.65
CA LEU A 149 -5.58 13.11 4.68
C LEU A 149 -6.98 12.54 4.67
N LEU A 150 -7.06 11.21 4.51
CA LEU A 150 -8.30 10.49 4.65
C LEU A 150 -8.18 9.52 5.79
N ASP A 151 -9.21 9.46 6.60
CA ASP A 151 -9.39 8.54 7.63
C ASP A 151 -9.42 7.21 7.11
N PHE A 152 -9.96 6.29 7.71
CA PHE A 152 -9.96 5.13 7.56
C PHE A 152 -11.07 4.51 8.03
N PHE A 153 -11.13 3.29 8.19
CA PHE A 153 -12.28 2.61 8.64
C PHE A 153 -11.91 1.67 9.75
N THR A 154 -12.89 1.28 10.53
CA THR A 154 -12.75 0.26 11.56
C THR A 154 -12.88 -1.10 10.91
N ILE A 155 -11.94 -1.96 11.23
CA ILE A 155 -11.97 -3.30 10.66
C ILE A 155 -12.69 -4.27 11.57
#